data_60516efa22a4a10f3ef8bcb487e5b572
#
_entry.id   60516efa22a4a10f3ef8bcb487e5b572
#
_cell.length_a   1.000
_cell.length_b   1.000
_cell.length_c   1.000
_cell.angle_alpha   90.00
_cell.angle_beta   90.00
_cell.angle_gamma   90.00
#
_symmetry.space_group_name_H-M   'P 1'
#
loop_
_entity.id
_entity.type
_entity.pdbx_description
1 polymer ?
#
loop_
_entity_poly.entity_id
_entity_poly.type
_entity_poly.pdbx_seq_one_letter_code
_entity_poly.pdbx_strand_id
1 'polypeptide(L)'
;MGITEATIVEQFTYWRTAIAPAAPLPEAPVTVFIGCGTSYNLAASLAVLANSAGRPAIAVPGGEWLERPASYWPDWRQAHVVALSRSGETTETVAAAKASRAAGIKVTAITCEKQSDITRNCDRLVFAETHPAEGIVMTSSASLMLLLGLQLLGYPIDEALVQTARTLLESFDAQVPSRLGGRSHFVFLGGGALYGIALEASLKLQEMSQVYTQAFHPLEYRHGPISLMDERTVAIILYGEAQLAEAKLAREMSDKGALVIGFGGPGDLSLPVPIASPLRGLVALPALQLLGERAAQARNIDTVAPRHLTKVVTLA
;
A
#
# COMPACT_ATOMS: atom_id res chain seq x y z
N MET A 1 24.03 5.12 -1.96
CA MET A 1 22.57 4.98 -2.12
C MET A 1 22.32 4.19 -3.39
N GLY A 2 21.62 3.06 -3.28
CA GLY A 2 21.23 2.23 -4.42
C GLY A 2 20.08 2.85 -5.22
N ILE A 3 19.78 2.28 -6.40
CA ILE A 3 18.69 2.80 -7.26
C ILE A 3 17.35 2.72 -6.54
N THR A 4 17.02 1.59 -5.93
CA THR A 4 15.73 1.41 -5.21
C THR A 4 15.63 2.38 -4.02
N GLU A 5 16.72 2.56 -3.25
CA GLU A 5 16.76 3.53 -2.17
C GLU A 5 16.53 4.96 -2.67
N ALA A 6 17.15 5.34 -3.80
CA ALA A 6 16.93 6.66 -4.41
C ALA A 6 15.45 6.88 -4.75
N THR A 7 14.78 5.89 -5.36
CA THR A 7 13.34 6.00 -5.70
C THR A 7 12.44 6.13 -4.46
N ILE A 8 12.88 5.61 -3.30
CA ILE A 8 12.18 5.78 -2.03
C ILE A 8 12.42 7.18 -1.44
N VAL A 9 13.66 7.63 -1.41
CA VAL A 9 14.02 8.91 -0.76
C VAL A 9 13.58 10.12 -1.59
N GLU A 10 13.61 10.01 -2.92
CA GLU A 10 13.30 11.10 -3.83
C GLU A 10 11.80 11.19 -4.22
N GLN A 11 10.98 10.23 -3.81
CA GLN A 11 9.56 10.17 -4.19
C GLN A 11 8.75 11.42 -3.80
N PHE A 12 9.17 12.15 -2.78
CA PHE A 12 8.46 13.36 -2.32
C PHE A 12 8.44 14.49 -3.35
N THR A 13 9.38 14.53 -4.28
CA THR A 13 9.37 15.46 -5.41
C THR A 13 8.19 15.16 -6.33
N TYR A 14 7.92 13.90 -6.60
CA TYR A 14 6.80 13.45 -7.43
C TYR A 14 5.45 13.62 -6.71
N TRP A 15 5.41 13.47 -5.39
CA TRP A 15 4.20 13.82 -4.63
C TRP A 15 3.81 15.28 -4.83
N ARG A 16 4.78 16.21 -4.71
CA ARG A 16 4.52 17.65 -4.91
C ARG A 16 3.94 17.97 -6.27
N THR A 17 4.43 17.32 -7.32
CA THR A 17 3.90 17.51 -8.68
C THR A 17 2.53 16.88 -8.89
N ALA A 18 2.18 15.87 -8.11
CA ALA A 18 0.89 15.17 -8.17
C ALA A 18 -0.20 15.84 -7.31
N ILE A 19 0.15 16.74 -6.40
CA ILE A 19 -0.82 17.46 -5.57
C ILE A 19 -1.61 18.44 -6.44
N ALA A 20 -2.86 18.08 -6.72
CA ALA A 20 -3.78 18.91 -7.46
C ALA A 20 -5.22 18.62 -7.02
N PRO A 21 -6.15 19.59 -7.10
CA PRO A 21 -7.56 19.31 -6.92
C PRO A 21 -8.01 18.24 -7.91
N ALA A 22 -8.53 17.13 -7.37
CA ALA A 22 -9.12 16.08 -8.20
C ALA A 22 -10.64 16.21 -8.19
N ALA A 23 -11.29 16.10 -9.37
CA ALA A 23 -12.73 15.96 -9.38
C ALA A 23 -13.12 14.68 -8.63
N PRO A 24 -14.17 14.68 -7.79
CA PRO A 24 -14.57 13.51 -7.03
C PRO A 24 -14.95 12.34 -7.95
N LEU A 25 -14.94 11.14 -7.39
CA LEU A 25 -15.49 9.97 -8.08
C LEU A 25 -17.00 10.17 -8.33
N PRO A 26 -17.54 9.67 -9.45
CA PRO A 26 -18.97 9.70 -9.70
C PRO A 26 -19.73 8.90 -8.62
N GLU A 27 -20.99 9.27 -8.42
CA GLU A 27 -21.87 8.49 -7.56
C GLU A 27 -22.21 7.15 -8.23
N ALA A 28 -22.21 6.10 -7.45
CA ALA A 28 -22.60 4.75 -7.84
C ALA A 28 -23.06 3.97 -6.60
N PRO A 29 -23.90 2.94 -6.78
CA PRO A 29 -24.30 2.06 -5.67
C PRO A 29 -23.11 1.42 -4.93
N VAL A 30 -22.02 1.16 -5.65
CA VAL A 30 -20.75 0.69 -5.12
C VAL A 30 -19.58 1.17 -5.98
N THR A 31 -18.48 1.56 -5.34
CA THR A 31 -17.19 1.74 -6.02
C THR A 31 -16.36 0.48 -5.83
N VAL A 32 -15.88 -0.09 -6.92
CA VAL A 32 -15.03 -1.29 -6.87
C VAL A 32 -13.61 -0.90 -7.27
N PHE A 33 -12.71 -0.94 -6.28
CA PHE A 33 -11.29 -0.73 -6.51
C PHE A 33 -10.66 -2.06 -6.94
N ILE A 34 -9.98 -2.10 -8.10
CA ILE A 34 -9.32 -3.30 -8.60
C ILE A 34 -7.84 -3.06 -8.86
N GLY A 35 -7.04 -4.11 -8.73
CA GLY A 35 -5.60 -4.11 -9.01
C GLY A 35 -5.00 -5.48 -8.76
N CYS A 36 -3.68 -5.61 -8.95
CA CYS A 36 -2.92 -6.82 -8.66
C CYS A 36 -1.70 -6.49 -7.79
N GLY A 37 -1.33 -7.36 -6.84
CA GLY A 37 -0.19 -7.15 -5.94
C GLY A 37 -0.30 -5.84 -5.18
N THR A 38 0.74 -4.99 -5.26
CA THR A 38 0.75 -3.64 -4.69
C THR A 38 -0.53 -2.86 -5.01
N SER A 39 -0.95 -2.85 -6.27
CA SER A 39 -2.15 -2.12 -6.68
C SER A 39 -3.42 -2.63 -5.98
N TYR A 40 -3.54 -3.93 -5.73
CA TYR A 40 -4.64 -4.49 -4.94
C TYR A 40 -4.54 -4.10 -3.45
N ASN A 41 -3.35 -4.12 -2.87
CA ASN A 41 -3.14 -3.72 -1.48
C ASN A 41 -3.55 -2.25 -1.26
N LEU A 42 -3.19 -1.37 -2.19
CA LEU A 42 -3.63 0.03 -2.18
C LEU A 42 -5.14 0.16 -2.38
N ALA A 43 -5.72 -0.64 -3.29
CA ALA A 43 -7.16 -0.72 -3.50
C ALA A 43 -7.91 -1.09 -2.22
N ALA A 44 -7.38 -2.05 -1.44
CA ALA A 44 -7.95 -2.45 -0.15
C ALA A 44 -7.98 -1.29 0.86
N SER A 45 -6.91 -0.49 0.92
CA SER A 45 -6.85 0.71 1.76
C SER A 45 -7.87 1.75 1.29
N LEU A 46 -7.93 2.04 -0.01
CA LEU A 46 -8.83 3.04 -0.60
C LEU A 46 -10.31 2.67 -0.44
N ALA A 47 -10.66 1.39 -0.55
CA ALA A 47 -12.04 0.94 -0.36
C ALA A 47 -12.53 1.21 1.07
N VAL A 48 -11.70 0.95 2.09
CA VAL A 48 -12.05 1.26 3.48
C VAL A 48 -12.18 2.77 3.69
N LEU A 49 -11.29 3.57 3.10
CA LEU A 49 -11.36 5.04 3.19
C LEU A 49 -12.59 5.60 2.48
N ALA A 50 -13.00 5.03 1.35
CA ALA A 50 -14.24 5.38 0.66
C ALA A 50 -15.47 5.10 1.53
N ASN A 51 -15.52 3.92 2.17
CA ASN A 51 -16.58 3.57 3.13
C ASN A 51 -16.64 4.55 4.30
N SER A 52 -15.48 4.92 4.85
CA SER A 52 -15.38 5.91 5.94
C SER A 52 -15.85 7.31 5.52
N ALA A 53 -15.75 7.63 4.22
CA ALA A 53 -16.29 8.85 3.63
C ALA A 53 -17.77 8.74 3.19
N GLY A 54 -18.47 7.67 3.58
CA GLY A 54 -19.88 7.43 3.25
C GLY A 54 -20.14 6.96 1.81
N ARG A 55 -19.11 6.46 1.11
CA ARG A 55 -19.19 5.91 -0.24
C ARG A 55 -19.05 4.39 -0.19
N PRO A 56 -20.11 3.60 -0.45
CA PRO A 56 -20.01 2.15 -0.47
C PRO A 56 -18.91 1.69 -1.43
N ALA A 57 -17.96 0.90 -0.91
CA ALA A 57 -16.82 0.44 -1.71
C ALA A 57 -16.31 -0.92 -1.28
N ILE A 58 -15.77 -1.66 -2.24
CA ILE A 58 -15.04 -2.91 -2.02
C ILE A 58 -13.73 -2.88 -2.81
N ALA A 59 -12.77 -3.70 -2.38
CA ALA A 59 -11.56 -3.97 -3.16
C ALA A 59 -11.60 -5.42 -3.64
N VAL A 60 -11.26 -5.64 -4.91
CA VAL A 60 -11.27 -6.95 -5.54
C VAL A 60 -10.01 -7.13 -6.38
N PRO A 61 -9.29 -8.27 -6.29
CA PRO A 61 -8.18 -8.54 -7.21
C PRO A 61 -8.66 -8.48 -8.68
N GLY A 62 -7.82 -7.91 -9.58
CA GLY A 62 -8.21 -7.70 -10.98
C GLY A 62 -8.72 -8.97 -11.67
N GLY A 63 -8.01 -10.10 -11.50
CA GLY A 63 -8.44 -11.39 -12.04
C GLY A 63 -9.76 -11.89 -11.47
N GLU A 64 -10.02 -11.69 -10.17
CA GLU A 64 -11.28 -12.08 -9.54
C GLU A 64 -12.47 -11.23 -10.04
N TRP A 65 -12.25 -9.92 -10.20
CA TRP A 65 -13.28 -9.05 -10.77
C TRP A 65 -13.57 -9.40 -12.24
N LEU A 66 -12.56 -9.79 -13.00
CA LEU A 66 -12.74 -10.24 -14.39
C LEU A 66 -13.62 -11.50 -14.46
N GLU A 67 -13.33 -12.50 -13.64
CA GLU A 67 -13.92 -13.83 -13.75
C GLU A 67 -15.22 -14.00 -12.95
N ARG A 68 -15.34 -13.32 -11.80
CA ARG A 68 -16.41 -13.57 -10.82
C ARG A 68 -17.00 -12.28 -10.22
N PRO A 69 -17.33 -11.24 -10.99
CA PRO A 69 -17.79 -9.97 -10.42
C PRO A 69 -19.05 -10.11 -9.56
N ALA A 70 -19.98 -10.98 -9.96
CA ALA A 70 -21.23 -11.23 -9.23
C ALA A 70 -21.01 -11.90 -7.85
N SER A 71 -19.88 -12.57 -7.63
CA SER A 71 -19.53 -13.15 -6.33
C SER A 71 -19.11 -12.08 -5.32
N TYR A 72 -18.67 -10.92 -5.80
CA TYR A 72 -18.26 -9.79 -4.96
C TYR A 72 -19.35 -8.75 -4.79
N TRP A 73 -20.17 -8.53 -5.85
CA TRP A 73 -21.30 -7.64 -5.82
C TRP A 73 -22.42 -8.14 -6.74
N PRO A 74 -23.59 -8.53 -6.21
CA PRO A 74 -24.68 -9.12 -7.03
C PRO A 74 -25.07 -8.23 -8.20
N ASP A 75 -25.26 -6.92 -7.95
CA ASP A 75 -25.62 -5.93 -8.97
C ASP A 75 -24.39 -5.26 -9.59
N TRP A 76 -23.33 -6.03 -9.89
CA TRP A 76 -22.03 -5.56 -10.31
C TRP A 76 -22.05 -4.61 -11.52
N ARG A 77 -23.07 -4.71 -12.38
CA ARG A 77 -23.25 -3.80 -13.53
C ARG A 77 -23.56 -2.36 -13.13
N GLN A 78 -23.98 -2.11 -11.91
CA GLN A 78 -24.25 -0.78 -11.37
C GLN A 78 -23.04 -0.18 -10.63
N ALA A 79 -21.92 -0.88 -10.63
CA ALA A 79 -20.70 -0.42 -10.00
C ALA A 79 -20.04 0.71 -10.77
N HIS A 80 -19.18 1.48 -10.08
CA HIS A 80 -18.11 2.28 -10.69
C HIS A 80 -16.78 1.59 -10.39
N VAL A 81 -16.00 1.26 -11.42
CA VAL A 81 -14.71 0.59 -11.26
C VAL A 81 -13.59 1.63 -11.21
N VAL A 82 -12.71 1.51 -10.20
CA VAL A 82 -11.44 2.25 -10.12
C VAL A 82 -10.31 1.25 -10.26
N ALA A 83 -9.63 1.26 -11.41
CA ALA A 83 -8.57 0.32 -11.75
C ALA A 83 -7.21 0.94 -11.48
N LEU A 84 -6.41 0.31 -10.60
CA LEU A 84 -5.06 0.71 -10.25
C LEU A 84 -4.04 -0.16 -11.00
N SER A 85 -3.15 0.46 -11.76
CA SER A 85 -2.04 -0.24 -12.42
C SER A 85 -0.90 0.73 -12.70
N ARG A 86 0.29 0.51 -12.11
CA ARG A 86 1.46 1.37 -12.33
C ARG A 86 1.80 1.50 -13.82
N SER A 87 1.99 0.35 -14.47
CA SER A 87 2.37 0.27 -15.88
C SER A 87 1.19 0.45 -16.84
N GLY A 88 -0.04 0.24 -16.33
CA GLY A 88 -1.23 0.17 -17.17
C GLY A 88 -1.28 -1.02 -18.12
N GLU A 89 -0.41 -2.03 -17.94
CA GLU A 89 -0.25 -3.18 -18.86
C GLU A 89 -0.49 -4.54 -18.16
N THR A 90 -0.75 -4.57 -16.84
CA THR A 90 -1.04 -5.82 -16.12
C THR A 90 -2.28 -6.49 -16.70
N THR A 91 -2.11 -7.69 -17.25
CA THR A 91 -3.14 -8.39 -18.04
C THR A 91 -4.48 -8.46 -17.32
N GLU A 92 -4.52 -8.91 -16.08
CA GLU A 92 -5.76 -9.10 -15.32
C GLU A 92 -6.48 -7.78 -15.08
N THR A 93 -5.75 -6.72 -14.70
CA THR A 93 -6.35 -5.40 -14.43
C THR A 93 -6.88 -4.76 -15.71
N VAL A 94 -6.13 -4.85 -16.81
CA VAL A 94 -6.54 -4.32 -18.12
C VAL A 94 -7.75 -5.07 -18.65
N ALA A 95 -7.74 -6.42 -18.59
CA ALA A 95 -8.86 -7.24 -19.04
C ALA A 95 -10.13 -6.96 -18.21
N ALA A 96 -10.00 -6.81 -16.89
CA ALA A 96 -11.10 -6.46 -16.00
C ALA A 96 -11.69 -5.06 -16.33
N ALA A 97 -10.84 -4.07 -16.59
CA ALA A 97 -11.28 -2.73 -17.01
C ALA A 97 -12.02 -2.79 -18.35
N LYS A 98 -11.47 -3.49 -19.34
CA LYS A 98 -12.08 -3.69 -20.67
C LYS A 98 -13.43 -4.39 -20.58
N ALA A 99 -13.53 -5.49 -19.81
CA ALA A 99 -14.77 -6.23 -19.62
C ALA A 99 -15.83 -5.37 -18.92
N SER A 100 -15.43 -4.61 -17.89
CA SER A 100 -16.32 -3.67 -17.19
C SER A 100 -16.91 -2.64 -18.15
N ARG A 101 -16.08 -2.01 -18.99
CA ARG A 101 -16.57 -1.03 -20.00
C ARG A 101 -17.49 -1.68 -21.03
N ALA A 102 -17.16 -2.88 -21.50
CA ALA A 102 -18.01 -3.63 -22.41
C ALA A 102 -19.39 -3.96 -21.81
N ALA A 103 -19.46 -4.11 -20.48
CA ALA A 103 -20.71 -4.27 -19.73
C ALA A 103 -21.43 -2.94 -19.41
N GLY A 104 -20.93 -1.79 -19.90
CA GLY A 104 -21.51 -0.46 -19.67
C GLY A 104 -21.11 0.18 -18.34
N ILE A 105 -20.19 -0.41 -17.60
CA ILE A 105 -19.69 0.11 -16.30
C ILE A 105 -18.68 1.21 -16.57
N LYS A 106 -18.78 2.33 -15.84
CA LYS A 106 -17.78 3.40 -15.90
C LYS A 106 -16.50 3.00 -15.19
N VAL A 107 -15.36 3.26 -15.84
CA VAL A 107 -14.03 2.92 -15.35
C VAL A 107 -13.18 4.18 -15.20
N THR A 108 -12.65 4.41 -14.00
CA THR A 108 -11.56 5.35 -13.73
C THR A 108 -10.26 4.56 -13.60
N ALA A 109 -9.21 4.95 -14.33
CA ALA A 109 -7.88 4.36 -14.18
C ALA A 109 -6.97 5.27 -13.37
N ILE A 110 -6.25 4.71 -12.41
CA ILE A 110 -5.14 5.36 -11.69
C ILE A 110 -3.85 4.68 -12.17
N THR A 111 -2.94 5.44 -12.80
CA THR A 111 -1.72 4.88 -13.38
C THR A 111 -0.55 5.87 -13.36
N CYS A 112 0.66 5.35 -13.48
CA CYS A 112 1.88 6.15 -13.66
C CYS A 112 2.39 6.10 -15.11
N GLU A 113 1.56 5.64 -16.07
CA GLU A 113 1.90 5.56 -17.48
C GLU A 113 0.76 6.18 -18.32
N LYS A 114 1.09 7.21 -19.13
CA LYS A 114 0.09 7.93 -19.95
C LYS A 114 -0.35 7.16 -21.18
N GLN A 115 0.53 6.31 -21.72
CA GLN A 115 0.31 5.59 -22.97
C GLN A 115 0.40 4.10 -22.72
N SER A 116 -0.73 3.51 -22.30
CA SER A 116 -0.81 2.10 -21.93
C SER A 116 -2.18 1.52 -22.25
N ASP A 117 -2.31 0.21 -22.15
CA ASP A 117 -3.58 -0.48 -22.44
C ASP A 117 -4.72 -0.04 -21.53
N ILE A 118 -4.45 0.20 -20.24
CA ILE A 118 -5.49 0.65 -19.31
C ILE A 118 -6.04 2.04 -19.69
N THR A 119 -5.19 2.92 -20.25
CA THR A 119 -5.62 4.28 -20.64
C THR A 119 -6.55 4.26 -21.84
N ARG A 120 -6.44 3.24 -22.70
CA ARG A 120 -7.39 2.99 -23.81
C ARG A 120 -8.69 2.33 -23.33
N ASN A 121 -8.68 1.75 -22.14
CA ASN A 121 -9.78 0.98 -21.56
C ASN A 121 -10.39 1.64 -20.30
N CYS A 122 -10.32 2.96 -20.19
CA CYS A 122 -10.99 3.73 -19.14
C CYS A 122 -11.84 4.87 -19.72
N ASP A 123 -12.79 5.38 -18.94
CA ASP A 123 -13.57 6.57 -19.24
C ASP A 123 -12.92 7.83 -18.65
N ARG A 124 -12.14 7.66 -17.58
CA ARG A 124 -11.41 8.73 -16.91
C ARG A 124 -10.01 8.24 -16.54
N LEU A 125 -9.01 9.05 -16.89
CA LEU A 125 -7.61 8.83 -16.52
C LEU A 125 -7.22 9.74 -15.36
N VAL A 126 -6.60 9.16 -14.33
CA VAL A 126 -5.92 9.85 -13.23
C VAL A 126 -4.46 9.41 -13.26
N PHE A 127 -3.59 10.36 -13.53
CA PHE A 127 -2.18 10.11 -13.84
C PHE A 127 -1.26 10.92 -12.94
N ALA A 128 -0.16 10.32 -12.51
CA ALA A 128 1.00 11.02 -11.98
C ALA A 128 2.27 10.37 -12.51
N GLU A 129 3.24 11.20 -12.87
CA GLU A 129 4.57 10.73 -13.27
C GLU A 129 5.31 10.18 -12.06
N THR A 130 5.90 8.98 -12.20
CA THR A 130 6.70 8.35 -11.15
C THR A 130 8.19 8.57 -11.38
N HIS A 131 9.02 8.19 -10.40
CA HIS A 131 10.47 8.28 -10.50
C HIS A 131 11.00 7.46 -11.71
N PRO A 132 11.76 8.07 -12.66
CA PRO A 132 12.14 7.40 -13.91
C PRO A 132 13.06 6.19 -13.71
N ALA A 133 13.82 6.15 -12.63
CA ALA A 133 14.67 5.01 -12.28
C ALA A 133 13.92 3.89 -11.52
N GLU A 134 12.62 4.02 -11.29
CA GLU A 134 11.85 2.98 -10.61
C GLU A 134 11.84 1.67 -11.40
N GLY A 135 12.36 0.63 -10.79
CA GLY A 135 12.57 -0.67 -11.40
C GLY A 135 11.34 -1.60 -11.30
N ILE A 136 11.62 -2.85 -10.92
CA ILE A 136 10.61 -3.90 -10.74
C ILE A 136 9.75 -3.59 -9.51
N VAL A 137 10.38 -3.33 -8.37
CA VAL A 137 9.70 -3.03 -7.11
C VAL A 137 9.01 -1.67 -7.18
N MET A 138 7.74 -1.63 -6.84
CA MET A 138 6.96 -0.40 -6.78
C MET A 138 7.29 0.37 -5.50
N THR A 139 7.80 1.59 -5.64
CA THR A 139 8.14 2.50 -4.55
C THR A 139 7.41 3.84 -4.69
N SER A 140 7.96 4.79 -5.46
CA SER A 140 7.35 6.07 -5.76
C SER A 140 5.96 5.92 -6.39
N SER A 141 5.80 5.02 -7.35
CA SER A 141 4.51 4.77 -8.00
C SER A 141 3.44 4.26 -7.03
N ALA A 142 3.81 3.41 -6.06
CA ALA A 142 2.87 2.89 -5.07
C ALA A 142 2.28 4.04 -4.24
N SER A 143 3.13 4.89 -3.67
CA SER A 143 2.70 6.03 -2.88
C SER A 143 1.94 7.06 -3.70
N LEU A 144 2.33 7.30 -4.97
CA LEU A 144 1.61 8.18 -5.89
C LEU A 144 0.21 7.68 -6.20
N MET A 145 0.03 6.39 -6.50
CA MET A 145 -1.31 5.84 -6.75
C MET A 145 -2.21 5.92 -5.52
N LEU A 146 -1.66 5.73 -4.32
CA LEU A 146 -2.38 5.94 -3.06
C LEU A 146 -2.77 7.42 -2.89
N LEU A 147 -1.84 8.34 -3.13
CA LEU A 147 -2.06 9.80 -3.08
C LEU A 147 -3.19 10.22 -4.04
N LEU A 148 -3.13 9.78 -5.29
CA LEU A 148 -4.15 10.06 -6.28
C LEU A 148 -5.51 9.50 -5.87
N GLY A 149 -5.55 8.29 -5.33
CA GLY A 149 -6.77 7.68 -4.79
C GLY A 149 -7.36 8.48 -3.62
N LEU A 150 -6.53 8.96 -2.70
CA LEU A 150 -6.94 9.83 -1.60
C LEU A 150 -7.53 11.15 -2.10
N GLN A 151 -6.90 11.79 -3.09
CA GLN A 151 -7.43 13.01 -3.70
C GLN A 151 -8.80 12.80 -4.37
N LEU A 152 -8.99 11.65 -5.05
CA LEU A 152 -10.29 11.26 -5.64
C LEU A 152 -11.38 11.07 -4.58
N LEU A 153 -11.01 10.68 -3.38
CA LEU A 153 -11.91 10.55 -2.24
C LEU A 153 -12.12 11.87 -1.46
N GLY A 154 -11.47 12.96 -1.91
CA GLY A 154 -11.61 14.29 -1.31
C GLY A 154 -10.72 14.54 -0.09
N TYR A 155 -9.75 13.68 0.20
CA TYR A 155 -8.80 13.92 1.28
C TYR A 155 -7.80 15.01 0.91
N PRO A 156 -7.56 16.01 1.76
CA PRO A 156 -6.61 17.08 1.49
C PRO A 156 -5.17 16.56 1.58
N ILE A 157 -4.41 16.79 0.55
CA ILE A 157 -2.98 16.51 0.49
C ILE A 157 -2.26 17.84 0.30
N ASP A 158 -1.33 18.15 1.18
CA ASP A 158 -0.59 19.41 1.20
C ASP A 158 0.90 19.22 1.48
N GLU A 159 1.67 20.30 1.43
CA GLU A 159 3.11 20.26 1.70
C GLU A 159 3.43 19.86 3.16
N ALA A 160 2.56 20.16 4.11
CA ALA A 160 2.77 19.78 5.51
C ALA A 160 2.71 18.25 5.66
N LEU A 161 1.82 17.57 4.92
CA LEU A 161 1.75 16.12 4.86
C LEU A 161 3.02 15.53 4.23
N VAL A 162 3.52 16.11 3.12
CA VAL A 162 4.76 15.68 2.47
C VAL A 162 5.94 15.78 3.43
N GLN A 163 6.04 16.89 4.15
CA GLN A 163 7.10 17.08 5.13
C GLN A 163 6.98 16.11 6.31
N THR A 164 5.77 15.80 6.77
CA THR A 164 5.53 14.81 7.84
C THR A 164 6.02 13.42 7.40
N ALA A 165 5.72 13.01 6.16
CA ALA A 165 6.17 11.73 5.63
C ALA A 165 7.70 11.66 5.48
N ARG A 166 8.34 12.74 5.04
CA ARG A 166 9.80 12.84 4.96
C ARG A 166 10.44 12.72 6.34
N THR A 167 9.95 13.48 7.32
CA THR A 167 10.45 13.44 8.70
C THR A 167 10.30 12.04 9.30
N LEU A 168 9.20 11.36 9.03
CA LEU A 168 8.99 9.98 9.49
C LEU A 168 10.00 9.02 8.84
N LEU A 169 10.26 9.15 7.53
CA LEU A 169 11.26 8.35 6.82
C LEU A 169 12.65 8.55 7.42
N GLU A 170 13.07 9.80 7.65
CA GLU A 170 14.36 10.15 8.25
C GLU A 170 14.49 9.61 9.68
N SER A 171 13.44 9.73 10.48
CA SER A 171 13.38 9.22 11.85
C SER A 171 13.44 7.68 11.88
N PHE A 172 12.78 7.01 10.93
CA PHE A 172 12.85 5.57 10.75
C PHE A 172 14.29 5.13 10.42
N ASP A 173 14.91 5.76 9.43
CA ASP A 173 16.26 5.38 8.97
C ASP A 173 17.32 5.57 10.07
N ALA A 174 17.16 6.57 10.91
CA ALA A 174 18.07 6.82 12.03
C ALA A 174 17.96 5.80 13.17
N GLN A 175 16.79 5.18 13.39
CA GLN A 175 16.51 4.40 14.60
C GLN A 175 16.35 2.90 14.36
N VAL A 176 15.74 2.50 13.24
CA VAL A 176 15.28 1.11 13.06
C VAL A 176 16.35 0.18 12.50
N PRO A 177 17.16 0.53 11.48
CA PRO A 177 18.06 -0.42 10.82
C PRO A 177 19.04 -1.12 11.77
N SER A 178 19.57 -0.42 12.75
CA SER A 178 20.50 -0.98 13.76
C SER A 178 19.87 -2.04 14.66
N ARG A 179 18.54 -2.13 14.70
CA ARG A 179 17.77 -3.08 15.52
C ARG A 179 17.33 -4.33 14.76
N LEU A 180 17.57 -4.40 13.43
CA LEU A 180 17.10 -5.50 12.58
C LEU A 180 18.03 -6.73 12.59
N GLY A 181 19.23 -6.62 13.16
CA GLY A 181 20.22 -7.70 13.19
C GLY A 181 19.65 -8.99 13.80
N GLY A 182 19.83 -10.13 13.12
CA GLY A 182 19.34 -11.44 13.57
C GLY A 182 17.84 -11.66 13.39
N ARG A 183 17.06 -10.68 12.96
CA ARG A 183 15.62 -10.78 12.75
C ARG A 183 15.31 -11.41 11.39
N SER A 184 14.34 -12.33 11.35
CA SER A 184 14.00 -13.10 10.15
C SER A 184 12.49 -13.31 9.94
N HIS A 185 11.67 -12.97 10.90
CA HIS A 185 10.21 -13.03 10.85
C HIS A 185 9.64 -11.62 11.06
N PHE A 186 8.82 -11.16 10.12
CA PHE A 186 8.25 -9.80 10.14
C PHE A 186 6.73 -9.86 10.09
N VAL A 187 6.09 -9.14 10.99
CA VAL A 187 4.64 -9.09 11.11
C VAL A 187 4.18 -7.64 11.00
N PHE A 188 3.26 -7.38 10.08
CA PHE A 188 2.68 -6.07 9.86
C PHE A 188 1.24 -6.07 10.35
N LEU A 189 0.91 -5.17 11.25
CA LEU A 189 -0.41 -5.09 11.86
C LEU A 189 -1.03 -3.72 11.56
N GLY A 190 -2.22 -3.73 10.93
CA GLY A 190 -2.95 -2.52 10.62
C GLY A 190 -4.46 -2.75 10.64
N GLY A 191 -5.20 -1.84 11.28
CA GLY A 191 -6.67 -1.89 11.32
C GLY A 191 -7.30 -0.97 10.28
N GLY A 192 -8.51 -1.28 9.83
CA GLY A 192 -9.23 -0.47 8.86
C GLY A 192 -8.44 -0.25 7.58
N ALA A 193 -8.30 0.99 7.14
CA ALA A 193 -7.52 1.34 5.94
C ALA A 193 -6.03 1.01 6.05
N LEU A 194 -5.48 0.93 7.26
CA LEU A 194 -4.08 0.58 7.49
C LEU A 194 -3.80 -0.91 7.24
N TYR A 195 -4.82 -1.76 7.14
CA TYR A 195 -4.62 -3.16 6.75
C TYR A 195 -4.09 -3.30 5.32
N GLY A 196 -4.62 -2.54 4.36
CA GLY A 196 -4.08 -2.49 3.00
C GLY A 196 -2.61 -2.05 2.96
N ILE A 197 -2.23 -1.12 3.83
CA ILE A 197 -0.83 -0.67 3.99
C ILE A 197 0.04 -1.75 4.65
N ALA A 198 -0.49 -2.49 5.62
CA ALA A 198 0.21 -3.63 6.23
C ALA A 198 0.46 -4.75 5.21
N LEU A 199 -0.53 -5.06 4.35
CA LEU A 199 -0.38 -5.99 3.22
C LEU A 199 0.72 -5.51 2.26
N GLU A 200 0.73 -4.22 1.91
CA GLU A 200 1.72 -3.64 1.01
C GLU A 200 3.14 -3.68 1.60
N ALA A 201 3.30 -3.31 2.86
CA ALA A 201 4.58 -3.38 3.55
C ALA A 201 5.11 -4.83 3.64
N SER A 202 4.21 -5.77 3.92
CA SER A 202 4.51 -7.21 3.91
C SER A 202 5.01 -7.66 2.54
N LEU A 203 4.32 -7.30 1.47
CA LEU A 203 4.69 -7.62 0.08
C LEU A 203 6.05 -7.00 -0.27
N LYS A 204 6.26 -5.71 0.01
CA LYS A 204 7.53 -5.03 -0.28
C LYS A 204 8.71 -5.70 0.41
N LEU A 205 8.56 -6.08 1.65
CA LEU A 205 9.63 -6.75 2.38
C LEU A 205 9.93 -8.15 1.79
N GLN A 206 8.92 -8.89 1.36
CA GLN A 206 9.11 -10.17 0.67
C GLN A 206 9.87 -10.00 -0.65
N GLU A 207 9.44 -9.05 -1.48
CA GLU A 207 10.04 -8.79 -2.78
C GLU A 207 11.51 -8.37 -2.66
N MET A 208 11.80 -7.46 -1.74
CA MET A 208 13.11 -6.82 -1.61
C MET A 208 14.11 -7.67 -0.83
N SER A 209 13.69 -8.32 0.26
CA SER A 209 14.60 -8.97 1.20
C SER A 209 14.43 -10.49 1.33
N GLN A 210 13.45 -11.08 0.63
CA GLN A 210 13.21 -12.53 0.56
C GLN A 210 13.04 -13.18 1.95
N VAL A 211 12.37 -12.48 2.86
CA VAL A 211 12.05 -12.95 4.21
C VAL A 211 10.59 -13.38 4.33
N TYR A 212 10.29 -14.19 5.32
CA TYR A 212 8.90 -14.52 5.64
C TYR A 212 8.22 -13.35 6.34
N THR A 213 7.09 -12.95 5.80
CA THR A 213 6.30 -11.83 6.32
C THR A 213 4.84 -12.22 6.46
N GLN A 214 4.15 -11.56 7.37
CA GLN A 214 2.72 -11.73 7.60
C GLN A 214 2.07 -10.36 7.74
N ALA A 215 0.80 -10.24 7.35
CA ALA A 215 0.00 -9.06 7.59
C ALA A 215 -1.37 -9.46 8.16
N PHE A 216 -1.79 -8.79 9.25
CA PHE A 216 -3.05 -9.08 9.93
C PHE A 216 -3.72 -7.79 10.43
N HIS A 217 -5.02 -7.89 10.66
CA HIS A 217 -5.67 -6.96 11.58
C HIS A 217 -5.11 -7.18 12.99
N PRO A 218 -4.84 -6.13 13.78
CA PRO A 218 -4.07 -6.27 15.03
C PRO A 218 -4.63 -7.32 15.98
N LEU A 219 -5.93 -7.31 16.24
CA LEU A 219 -6.52 -8.23 17.22
C LEU A 219 -6.65 -9.66 16.70
N GLU A 220 -6.76 -9.85 15.37
CA GLU A 220 -6.79 -11.17 14.73
C GLU A 220 -5.46 -11.93 14.89
N TYR A 221 -4.35 -11.22 15.06
CA TYR A 221 -3.05 -11.83 15.27
C TYR A 221 -3.00 -12.75 16.51
N ARG A 222 -3.80 -12.45 17.54
CA ARG A 222 -3.92 -13.27 18.74
C ARG A 222 -4.55 -14.65 18.50
N HIS A 223 -5.31 -14.81 17.41
CA HIS A 223 -6.09 -16.00 17.12
C HIS A 223 -5.30 -17.06 16.31
N GLY A 224 -4.09 -17.39 16.79
CA GLY A 224 -3.22 -18.42 16.23
C GLY A 224 -1.85 -17.88 15.77
N PRO A 225 -1.75 -16.89 14.88
CA PRO A 225 -0.47 -16.42 14.33
C PRO A 225 0.58 -16.00 15.36
N ILE A 226 0.16 -15.47 16.50
CA ILE A 226 1.04 -15.08 17.62
C ILE A 226 1.89 -16.24 18.15
N SER A 227 1.51 -17.50 17.89
CA SER A 227 2.29 -18.68 18.28
C SER A 227 3.65 -18.78 17.60
N LEU A 228 3.86 -18.06 16.49
CA LEU A 228 5.14 -18.02 15.77
C LEU A 228 6.11 -16.97 16.31
N MET A 229 5.69 -16.21 17.32
CA MET A 229 6.45 -15.08 17.83
C MET A 229 7.60 -15.52 18.74
N ASP A 230 8.78 -15.00 18.46
CA ASP A 230 9.99 -15.19 19.23
C ASP A 230 10.94 -13.97 19.09
N GLU A 231 12.16 -14.09 19.60
CA GLU A 231 13.21 -13.07 19.53
C GLU A 231 13.67 -12.74 18.09
N ARG A 232 13.32 -13.54 17.09
CA ARG A 232 13.61 -13.27 15.67
C ARG A 232 12.53 -12.43 15.02
N THR A 233 11.43 -12.15 15.73
CA THR A 233 10.28 -11.42 15.20
C THR A 233 10.48 -9.91 15.31
N VAL A 234 10.13 -9.19 14.24
CA VAL A 234 9.86 -7.75 14.23
C VAL A 234 8.38 -7.56 13.97
N ALA A 235 7.67 -6.95 14.91
CA ALA A 235 6.27 -6.61 14.77
C ALA A 235 6.11 -5.12 14.50
N ILE A 236 5.53 -4.77 13.38
CA ILE A 236 5.25 -3.39 12.97
C ILE A 236 3.76 -3.13 13.19
N ILE A 237 3.42 -2.18 14.06
CA ILE A 237 2.02 -1.79 14.31
C ILE A 237 1.77 -0.43 13.71
N LEU A 238 0.84 -0.38 12.77
CA LEU A 238 0.30 0.85 12.21
C LEU A 238 -0.92 1.25 13.04
N TYR A 239 -0.73 2.20 13.95
CA TYR A 239 -1.77 2.61 14.87
C TYR A 239 -2.86 3.45 14.19
N GLY A 240 -4.09 2.97 14.29
CA GLY A 240 -5.30 3.67 13.88
C GLY A 240 -5.98 4.39 15.05
N GLU A 241 -7.29 4.21 15.16
CA GLU A 241 -8.11 4.84 16.20
C GLU A 241 -8.23 3.99 17.48
N ALA A 242 -8.09 2.65 17.37
CA ALA A 242 -8.22 1.69 18.47
C ALA A 242 -6.94 1.54 19.31
N GLN A 243 -6.26 2.64 19.63
CA GLN A 243 -4.91 2.66 20.18
C GLN A 243 -4.74 1.86 21.49
N LEU A 244 -5.75 1.83 22.37
CA LEU A 244 -5.64 1.13 23.66
C LEU A 244 -5.48 -0.40 23.49
N ALA A 245 -6.28 -1.01 22.61
CA ALA A 245 -6.21 -2.44 22.35
C ALA A 245 -4.92 -2.84 21.60
N GLU A 246 -4.52 -2.01 20.64
CA GLU A 246 -3.29 -2.17 19.88
C GLU A 246 -2.05 -2.00 20.78
N ALA A 247 -2.05 -1.03 21.70
CA ALA A 247 -0.98 -0.82 22.67
C ALA A 247 -0.85 -1.97 23.67
N LYS A 248 -1.97 -2.60 24.07
CA LYS A 248 -1.93 -3.81 24.89
C LYS A 248 -1.30 -4.97 24.12
N LEU A 249 -1.67 -5.16 22.86
CA LEU A 249 -1.06 -6.16 21.99
C LEU A 249 0.44 -5.91 21.80
N ALA A 250 0.87 -4.65 21.62
CA ALA A 250 2.28 -4.28 21.51
C ALA A 250 3.10 -4.78 22.71
N ARG A 251 2.61 -4.54 23.92
CA ARG A 251 3.26 -5.04 25.15
C ARG A 251 3.31 -6.56 25.20
N GLU A 252 2.20 -7.23 24.89
CA GLU A 252 2.15 -8.70 24.85
C GLU A 252 3.17 -9.30 23.86
N MET A 253 3.42 -8.62 22.74
CA MET A 253 4.40 -9.07 21.73
C MET A 253 5.84 -8.80 22.19
N SER A 254 6.10 -7.63 22.79
CA SER A 254 7.40 -7.30 23.36
C SER A 254 7.77 -8.27 24.50
N ASP A 255 6.81 -8.59 25.38
CA ASP A 255 7.00 -9.57 26.48
C ASP A 255 7.34 -11.00 25.97
N LYS A 256 7.01 -11.30 24.70
CA LYS A 256 7.36 -12.56 24.02
C LYS A 256 8.70 -12.50 23.26
N GLY A 257 9.45 -11.40 23.34
CA GLY A 257 10.78 -11.22 22.75
C GLY A 257 10.78 -10.56 21.37
N ALA A 258 9.63 -10.24 20.80
CA ALA A 258 9.59 -9.51 19.53
C ALA A 258 10.11 -8.07 19.70
N LEU A 259 10.77 -7.55 18.67
CA LEU A 259 10.99 -6.11 18.54
C LEU A 259 9.72 -5.47 18.00
N VAL A 260 9.06 -4.64 18.79
CA VAL A 260 7.84 -3.96 18.39
C VAL A 260 8.14 -2.53 17.95
N ILE A 261 7.74 -2.19 16.71
CA ILE A 261 7.88 -0.84 16.14
C ILE A 261 6.48 -0.26 15.95
N GLY A 262 6.16 0.79 16.70
CA GLY A 262 4.88 1.48 16.65
C GLY A 262 4.92 2.72 15.76
N PHE A 263 4.14 2.73 14.68
CA PHE A 263 3.90 3.91 13.85
C PHE A 263 2.66 4.65 14.37
N GLY A 264 2.86 5.79 15.00
CA GLY A 264 1.80 6.61 15.59
C GLY A 264 1.29 6.13 16.94
N GLY A 265 2.02 5.21 17.60
CA GLY A 265 1.68 4.67 18.92
C GLY A 265 2.85 3.94 19.58
N PRO A 266 2.62 3.31 20.75
CA PRO A 266 3.69 2.70 21.53
C PRO A 266 4.28 1.43 20.89
N GLY A 267 5.57 1.20 21.21
CA GLY A 267 6.37 0.04 20.86
C GLY A 267 7.70 0.13 21.58
N ASP A 268 8.59 -0.84 21.36
CA ASP A 268 10.00 -0.74 21.80
C ASP A 268 10.70 0.40 21.08
N LEU A 269 10.27 0.68 19.87
CA LEU A 269 10.53 1.91 19.11
C LEU A 269 9.20 2.56 18.74
N SER A 270 9.03 3.82 19.09
CA SER A 270 7.82 4.58 18.78
C SER A 270 8.16 5.68 17.78
N LEU A 271 7.55 5.61 16.61
CA LEU A 271 7.72 6.59 15.53
C LEU A 271 6.46 7.46 15.47
N PRO A 272 6.52 8.75 15.80
CA PRO A 272 5.37 9.63 15.78
C PRO A 272 4.80 9.82 14.36
N VAL A 273 3.48 9.74 14.22
CA VAL A 273 2.75 10.03 12.97
C VAL A 273 1.68 11.08 13.29
N PRO A 274 2.06 12.37 13.41
CA PRO A 274 1.17 13.45 13.87
C PRO A 274 0.25 13.93 12.74
N ILE A 275 -0.56 13.02 12.19
CA ILE A 275 -1.50 13.29 11.10
C ILE A 275 -2.84 12.60 11.39
N ALA A 276 -3.92 13.11 10.78
CA ALA A 276 -5.24 12.48 10.85
C ALA A 276 -5.24 11.05 10.34
N SER A 277 -6.05 10.19 10.99
CA SER A 277 -6.09 8.74 10.75
C SER A 277 -6.16 8.34 9.26
N PRO A 278 -7.01 8.94 8.40
CA PRO A 278 -7.13 8.55 7.00
C PRO A 278 -5.83 8.69 6.19
N LEU A 279 -4.94 9.62 6.58
CA LEU A 279 -3.72 9.94 5.84
C LEU A 279 -2.48 9.19 6.36
N ARG A 280 -2.58 8.52 7.51
CA ARG A 280 -1.45 7.82 8.16
C ARG A 280 -0.82 6.78 7.25
N GLY A 281 -1.62 6.07 6.45
CA GLY A 281 -1.12 5.06 5.53
C GLY A 281 -0.18 5.63 4.48
N LEU A 282 -0.55 6.76 3.87
CA LEU A 282 0.31 7.44 2.89
C LEU A 282 1.61 7.93 3.54
N VAL A 283 1.52 8.53 4.73
CA VAL A 283 2.70 9.04 5.46
C VAL A 283 3.66 7.93 5.89
N ALA A 284 3.15 6.76 6.29
CA ALA A 284 3.97 5.63 6.74
C ALA A 284 4.63 4.85 5.59
N LEU A 285 4.01 4.84 4.41
CA LEU A 285 4.41 3.98 3.30
C LEU A 285 5.89 4.14 2.88
N PRO A 286 6.48 5.34 2.75
CA PRO A 286 7.90 5.49 2.42
C PRO A 286 8.85 4.83 3.43
N ALA A 287 8.56 4.95 4.73
CA ALA A 287 9.37 4.32 5.77
C ALA A 287 9.25 2.78 5.75
N LEU A 288 8.07 2.26 5.42
CA LEU A 288 7.84 0.82 5.25
C LEU A 288 8.56 0.26 4.00
N GLN A 289 8.64 1.05 2.93
CA GLN A 289 9.44 0.71 1.74
C GLN A 289 10.94 0.68 2.09
N LEU A 290 11.41 1.66 2.86
CA LEU A 290 12.81 1.71 3.30
C LEU A 290 13.17 0.55 4.23
N LEU A 291 12.23 0.04 5.03
CA LEU A 291 12.43 -1.20 5.81
C LEU A 291 12.83 -2.36 4.89
N GLY A 292 12.17 -2.53 3.74
CA GLY A 292 12.51 -3.54 2.75
C GLY A 292 13.93 -3.40 2.23
N GLU A 293 14.33 -2.18 1.87
CA GLU A 293 15.68 -1.87 1.41
C GLU A 293 16.75 -2.13 2.48
N ARG A 294 16.53 -1.69 3.72
CA ARG A 294 17.46 -1.94 4.84
C ARG A 294 17.59 -3.41 5.18
N ALA A 295 16.49 -4.15 5.15
CA ALA A 295 16.50 -5.60 5.36
C ALA A 295 17.22 -6.35 4.22
N ALA A 296 17.11 -5.89 2.99
CA ALA A 296 17.82 -6.42 1.84
C ALA A 296 19.33 -6.16 1.94
N GLN A 297 19.73 -4.93 2.27
CA GLN A 297 21.12 -4.53 2.48
C GLN A 297 21.79 -5.39 3.57
N ALA A 298 21.11 -5.62 4.69
CA ALA A 298 21.62 -6.47 5.77
C ALA A 298 21.82 -7.94 5.34
N ARG A 299 21.23 -8.36 4.22
CA ARG A 299 21.30 -9.72 3.65
C ARG A 299 22.12 -9.79 2.37
N ASN A 300 22.68 -8.67 1.90
CA ASN A 300 23.36 -8.55 0.61
C ASN A 300 22.49 -8.98 -0.58
N ILE A 301 21.21 -8.61 -0.56
CA ILE A 301 20.24 -8.89 -1.64
C ILE A 301 20.13 -7.64 -2.52
N ASP A 302 20.20 -7.83 -3.84
CA ASP A 302 19.94 -6.79 -4.83
C ASP A 302 18.44 -6.55 -4.97
N THR A 303 17.99 -5.31 -4.69
CA THR A 303 16.59 -4.88 -4.78
C THR A 303 16.20 -4.36 -6.17
N VAL A 304 17.18 -4.15 -7.06
CA VAL A 304 16.92 -3.67 -8.44
C VAL A 304 16.34 -4.80 -9.30
N ALA A 305 16.85 -6.02 -9.11
CA ALA A 305 16.43 -7.21 -9.83
C ALA A 305 16.01 -8.34 -8.88
N PRO A 306 14.89 -8.21 -8.15
CA PRO A 306 14.42 -9.24 -7.25
C PRO A 306 14.18 -10.56 -7.98
N ARG A 307 14.56 -11.65 -7.33
CA ARG A 307 14.46 -13.00 -7.89
C ARG A 307 13.02 -13.35 -8.30
N HIS A 308 12.83 -13.89 -9.49
CA HIS A 308 11.55 -14.35 -10.05
C HIS A 308 10.50 -13.27 -10.32
N LEU A 309 10.86 -11.99 -10.23
CA LEU A 309 9.94 -10.89 -10.52
C LEU A 309 10.25 -10.23 -11.87
N THR A 310 9.21 -9.68 -12.47
CA THR A 310 9.27 -8.85 -13.68
C THR A 310 8.54 -7.53 -13.44
N LYS A 311 8.92 -6.47 -14.16
CA LYS A 311 8.30 -5.15 -14.01
C LYS A 311 6.81 -5.14 -14.34
N VAL A 312 6.40 -5.99 -15.27
CA VAL A 312 5.02 -6.17 -15.73
C VAL A 312 4.72 -7.66 -15.80
N VAL A 313 3.60 -8.07 -15.22
CA VAL A 313 3.08 -9.43 -15.34
C VAL A 313 2.12 -9.46 -16.53
N THR A 314 2.49 -10.21 -17.56
CA THR A 314 1.63 -10.51 -18.71
C THR A 314 1.37 -12.01 -18.76
N LEU A 315 0.11 -12.39 -18.83
CA LEU A 315 -0.29 -13.77 -19.08
C LEU A 315 -0.34 -13.98 -20.61
N ALA A 316 0.27 -15.08 -21.05
CA ALA A 316 0.26 -15.48 -22.47
C ALA A 316 -1.13 -15.93 -22.92
#